data_fa02d64e754c0b801899e914695e7229
#
_entry.id   fa02d64e754c0b801899e914695e7229
#
_cell.length_a   1.000
_cell.length_b   1.000
_cell.length_c   1.000
_cell.angle_alpha   90.00
_cell.angle_beta   90.00
_cell.angle_gamma   90.00
#
_symmetry.space_group_name_H-M   'P 1'
#
loop_
_entity.id
_entity.type
_entity.pdbx_description
1 polymer ?
#
loop_
_entity_poly.entity_id
_entity_poly.type
_entity_poly.pdbx_seq_one_letter_code
_entity_poly.pdbx_strand_id
1 'polypeptide(L)'
;MEVVRTAVEKLRGSVEGAWLAFGEHDVVLIYKMPEVVSAAAFAIAGAAGSALKSAKTTPLLTFEEGQEAMKQAGKSGYRPPR
;
A
#
# COMPACT_ATOMS: atom_id res chain seq x y z
N MET A 1 17.08 1.85 -4.44
CA MET A 1 15.73 1.78 -5.03
C MET A 1 15.53 0.64 -6.02
N GLU A 2 16.61 0.21 -6.66
CA GLU A 2 16.49 -0.91 -7.61
C GLU A 2 16.01 -2.20 -6.96
N VAL A 3 16.47 -2.46 -5.74
CA VAL A 3 16.03 -3.67 -5.00
C VAL A 3 14.54 -3.62 -4.74
N VAL A 4 14.02 -2.47 -4.34
CA VAL A 4 12.61 -2.29 -4.07
C VAL A 4 11.80 -2.41 -5.35
N ARG A 5 12.23 -1.73 -6.41
CA ARG A 5 11.56 -1.79 -7.71
C ARG A 5 11.48 -3.22 -8.23
N THR A 6 12.59 -3.95 -8.13
CA THR A 6 12.65 -5.34 -8.58
C THR A 6 11.66 -6.22 -7.79
N ALA A 7 11.59 -6.02 -6.47
CA ALA A 7 10.67 -6.79 -5.63
C ALA A 7 9.22 -6.52 -6.01
N VAL A 8 8.87 -5.25 -6.22
CA VAL A 8 7.52 -4.87 -6.61
C VAL A 8 7.17 -5.48 -7.97
N GLU A 9 8.10 -5.40 -8.92
CA GLU A 9 7.85 -5.93 -10.27
C GLU A 9 7.73 -7.44 -10.30
N LYS A 10 8.47 -8.14 -9.46
CA LYS A 10 8.32 -9.60 -9.34
C LYS A 10 6.94 -10.00 -8.85
N LEU A 11 6.27 -9.14 -8.12
CA LEU A 11 4.91 -9.36 -7.66
C LEU A 11 3.89 -8.76 -8.63
N ARG A 12 4.33 -8.41 -9.84
CA ARG A 12 3.50 -7.86 -10.91
C ARG A 12 2.95 -6.47 -10.61
N GLY A 13 3.61 -5.76 -9.72
CA GLY A 13 3.27 -4.39 -9.41
C GLY A 13 4.15 -3.41 -10.15
N SER A 14 3.93 -2.14 -9.90
CA SER A 14 4.76 -1.07 -10.44
C SER A 14 4.98 0.01 -9.40
N VAL A 15 6.17 0.60 -9.42
CA VAL A 15 6.48 1.73 -8.56
C VAL A 15 6.03 3.00 -9.26
N GLU A 16 5.09 3.71 -8.64
CA GLU A 16 4.57 4.96 -9.19
C GLU A 16 5.46 6.16 -8.82
N GLY A 17 6.11 6.12 -7.69
CA GLY A 17 7.02 7.17 -7.28
C GLY A 17 7.69 6.85 -5.97
N ALA A 18 8.81 7.51 -5.73
CA ALA A 18 9.56 7.35 -4.49
C ALA A 18 10.20 8.69 -4.14
N TRP A 19 10.16 9.03 -2.86
CA TRP A 19 10.68 10.31 -2.38
C TRP A 19 11.41 10.11 -1.08
N LEU A 20 12.46 10.91 -0.88
CA LEU A 20 13.07 11.05 0.43
C LEU A 20 12.22 12.02 1.22
N ALA A 21 12.05 11.75 2.49
CA ALA A 21 11.25 12.58 3.37
C ALA A 21 12.04 12.94 4.61
N PHE A 22 11.74 14.09 5.15
CA PHE A 22 12.33 14.56 6.42
C PHE A 22 11.25 14.55 7.48
N GLY A 23 11.57 14.00 8.65
CA GLY A 23 10.63 13.93 9.74
C GLY A 23 10.39 12.50 10.19
N GLU A 24 9.13 12.12 10.29
CA GLU A 24 8.75 10.82 10.84
C GLU A 24 9.16 9.64 9.96
N HIS A 25 9.15 9.81 8.65
CA HIS A 25 9.50 8.75 7.70
C HIS A 25 10.67 9.18 6.85
N ASP A 26 11.57 8.24 6.57
CA ASP A 26 12.75 8.51 5.75
C ASP A 26 12.45 8.41 4.26
N VAL A 27 11.57 7.51 3.87
CA VAL A 27 11.23 7.27 2.48
C VAL A 27 9.72 7.11 2.34
N VAL A 28 9.18 7.77 1.33
CA VAL A 28 7.79 7.57 0.94
C VAL A 28 7.80 6.89 -0.43
N LEU A 29 7.08 5.78 -0.53
CA LEU A 29 7.01 4.99 -1.74
C LEU A 29 5.55 4.79 -2.12
N ILE A 30 5.21 5.11 -3.36
CA ILE A 30 3.88 4.85 -3.89
C ILE A 30 4.02 3.79 -4.97
N TYR A 31 3.30 2.69 -4.80
CA TYR A 31 3.36 1.59 -5.75
C TYR A 31 1.97 1.00 -5.96
N LYS A 32 1.82 0.31 -7.07
CA LYS A 32 0.56 -0.29 -7.48
C LYS A 32 0.75 -1.80 -7.53
N MET A 33 -0.17 -2.52 -6.91
CA MET A 33 -0.16 -3.98 -6.91
C MET A 33 -1.46 -4.50 -7.51
N PRO A 34 -1.40 -5.65 -8.20
CA PRO A 34 -2.61 -6.20 -8.83
C PRO A 34 -3.63 -6.73 -7.82
N GLU A 35 -3.16 -7.15 -6.66
CA GLU A 35 -4.03 -7.77 -5.65
C GLU A 35 -3.59 -7.38 -4.25
N VAL A 36 -4.54 -7.46 -3.32
CA VAL A 36 -4.26 -7.20 -1.90
C VAL A 36 -3.21 -8.17 -1.36
N VAL A 37 -3.28 -9.43 -1.80
CA VAL A 37 -2.31 -10.46 -1.37
C VAL A 37 -0.90 -10.08 -1.81
N SER A 38 -0.74 -9.58 -3.03
CA SER A 38 0.57 -9.14 -3.52
C SER A 38 1.11 -7.96 -2.69
N ALA A 39 0.24 -7.02 -2.35
CA ALA A 39 0.63 -5.88 -1.52
C ALA A 39 1.07 -6.35 -0.13
N ALA A 40 0.34 -7.29 0.46
CA ALA A 40 0.70 -7.86 1.75
C ALA A 40 2.03 -8.60 1.68
N ALA A 41 2.24 -9.35 0.61
CA ALA A 41 3.49 -10.09 0.41
C ALA A 41 4.68 -9.15 0.35
N PHE A 42 4.54 -8.03 -0.36
CA PHE A 42 5.60 -7.04 -0.43
C PHE A 42 5.90 -6.44 0.94
N ALA A 43 4.87 -6.11 1.71
CA ALA A 43 5.03 -5.53 3.04
C ALA A 43 5.75 -6.51 3.99
N ILE A 44 5.38 -7.79 3.93
CA ILE A 44 6.02 -8.85 4.74
C ILE A 44 7.49 -9.00 4.35
N ALA A 45 7.77 -9.04 3.05
CA ALA A 45 9.13 -9.17 2.55
C ALA A 45 10.01 -8.02 2.99
N GLY A 46 9.47 -6.80 2.94
CA GLY A 46 10.21 -5.63 3.37
C GLY A 46 10.56 -5.66 4.86
N ALA A 47 9.62 -6.11 5.68
CA ALA A 47 9.86 -6.23 7.12
C ALA A 47 10.88 -7.33 7.42
N ALA A 48 10.76 -8.48 6.73
CA ALA A 48 11.65 -9.62 6.96
C ALA A 48 13.07 -9.34 6.49
N GLY A 49 13.23 -8.51 5.47
CA GLY A 49 14.53 -8.21 4.89
C GLY A 49 15.42 -7.32 5.74
N SER A 50 14.90 -6.79 6.84
CA SER A 50 15.65 -5.93 7.76
C SER A 50 16.23 -4.67 7.12
N ALA A 51 15.82 -4.36 5.91
CA ALA A 51 16.28 -3.16 5.22
C ALA A 51 15.65 -1.89 5.82
N LEU A 52 14.54 -2.06 6.53
CA LEU A 52 13.80 -0.96 7.13
C LEU A 52 13.63 -1.23 8.62
N LYS A 53 13.84 -0.20 9.43
CA LYS A 53 13.61 -0.31 10.87
C LYS A 53 12.13 -0.44 11.18
N SER A 54 11.32 0.27 10.42
CA SER A 54 9.88 0.17 10.52
C SER A 54 9.28 0.53 9.17
N ALA A 55 8.12 -0.04 8.89
CA ALA A 55 7.42 0.26 7.65
C ALA A 55 5.92 0.34 7.97
N LYS A 56 5.29 1.35 7.40
CA LYS A 56 3.84 1.52 7.52
C LYS A 56 3.27 1.52 6.11
N THR A 57 2.32 0.64 5.87
CA THR A 57 1.65 0.56 4.57
C THR A 57 0.27 1.17 4.70
N THR A 58 -0.01 2.15 3.88
CA THR A 58 -1.32 2.81 3.84
C THR A 58 -1.95 2.51 2.49
N PRO A 59 -3.04 1.76 2.44
CA PRO A 59 -3.74 1.54 1.18
C PRO A 59 -4.34 2.85 0.68
N LEU A 60 -4.24 3.05 -0.63
CA LEU A 60 -4.80 4.24 -1.27
C LEU A 60 -5.87 3.83 -2.25
N LEU A 61 -6.92 4.61 -2.33
CA LEU A 61 -7.99 4.42 -3.29
C LEU A 61 -8.06 5.64 -4.19
N THR A 62 -8.41 5.45 -5.44
CA THR A 62 -8.77 6.57 -6.30
C THR A 62 -10.09 7.15 -5.79
N PHE A 63 -10.42 8.36 -6.21
CA PHE A 63 -11.70 8.95 -5.86
C PHE A 63 -12.86 8.07 -6.33
N GLU A 64 -12.73 7.47 -7.50
CA GLU A 64 -13.76 6.58 -8.04
C GLU A 64 -13.92 5.33 -7.19
N GLU A 65 -12.81 4.72 -6.81
CA GLU A 65 -12.84 3.55 -5.93
C GLU A 65 -13.42 3.90 -4.56
N GLY A 66 -13.09 5.09 -4.06
CA GLY A 66 -13.64 5.57 -2.80
C GLY A 66 -15.15 5.74 -2.86
N GLN A 67 -15.66 6.27 -3.98
CA GLN A 67 -17.10 6.41 -4.17
C GLN A 67 -17.78 5.06 -4.22
N GLU A 68 -17.17 4.10 -4.91
CA GLU A 68 -17.72 2.74 -4.98
C GLU A 68 -17.73 2.07 -3.62
N ALA A 69 -16.68 2.26 -2.83
CA ALA A 69 -16.62 1.74 -1.47
C ALA A 69 -17.74 2.31 -0.60
N MET A 70 -18.01 3.61 -0.73
CA MET A 70 -19.09 4.24 0.01
C MET A 70 -20.45 3.68 -0.38
N LYS A 71 -20.66 3.43 -1.68
CA LYS A 71 -21.91 2.82 -2.14
C LYS A 71 -22.10 1.42 -1.56
N GLN A 72 -21.04 0.63 -1.57
CA GLN A 72 -21.09 -0.72 -1.03
C GLN A 72 -21.35 -0.71 0.48
N ALA A 73 -20.73 0.23 1.19
CA ALA A 73 -20.94 0.39 2.62
C ALA A 73 -22.43 0.67 2.92
N GLY A 74 -23.06 1.52 2.11
CA GLY A 74 -24.47 1.80 2.25
C GLY A 74 -25.34 0.58 2.04
N LYS A 75 -24.96 -0.26 1.08
CA LYS A 75 -25.69 -1.50 0.79
C LYS A 75 -25.53 -2.55 1.86
N SER A 76 -24.47 -2.49 2.65
CA SER A 76 -24.20 -3.50 3.68
C SER A 76 -25.22 -3.46 4.82
N GLY A 77 -25.87 -2.32 5.00
CA GLY A 77 -26.83 -2.18 6.10
C GLY A 77 -26.18 -2.09 7.47
N TYR A 78 -24.85 -2.05 7.53
CA TYR A 78 -24.13 -1.97 8.79
C TYR A 78 -24.36 -0.61 9.45
N ARG A 79 -24.67 -0.66 10.74
CA ARG A 79 -24.79 0.55 11.55
C ARG A 79 -23.92 0.39 12.79
N PRO A 80 -22.98 1.32 13.03
CA PRO A 80 -22.14 1.21 14.21
C PRO A 80 -22.97 1.38 15.48
N PRO A 81 -22.63 0.68 16.53
CA PRO A 81 -23.31 0.84 17.82
C PRO A 81 -23.01 2.23 18.38
N ARG A 82 -23.96 2.74 19.17
CA ARG A 82 -23.82 4.03 19.84
C ARG A 82 -24.06 3.87 21.32
#